data_234799d2b26918e3def52f6483c7a730
#
_entry.id   234799d2b26918e3def52f6483c7a730
#
_cell.length_a   1.000
_cell.length_b   1.000
_cell.length_c   1.000
_cell.angle_alpha   90.00
_cell.angle_beta   90.00
_cell.angle_gamma   90.00
#
_symmetry.space_group_name_H-M   'P 1'
#
loop_
_entity.id
_entity.type
_entity.pdbx_description
1 polymer ?
#
loop_
_entity_poly.entity_id
_entity_poly.type
_entity_poly.pdbx_seq_one_letter_code
_entity_poly.pdbx_strand_id
1 'polypeptide(L)'
;MDKSSHFSEALHKVTLFTTQQKPLLEGDLRTITEYGLKNLPIRFPGLKIVSHDIFPNRVEMTLDFQRLDEDVLRVVQSFKSEVKNLAKKKGFPGESLWQWNYEDQWVQTRQP
;
A
#
# COMPACT_ATOMS: atom_id res chain seq x y z
N MET A 1 3.69 -30.62 -8.39
CA MET A 1 3.23 -29.80 -8.13
C MET A 1 3.93 -28.64 -7.93
N ASP A 2 3.51 -27.69 -8.11
CA ASP A 2 4.20 -26.56 -8.21
C ASP A 2 3.65 -25.54 -7.32
N LYS A 3 4.28 -25.35 -6.22
CA LYS A 3 3.76 -24.44 -5.29
C LYS A 3 3.92 -23.03 -5.68
N SER A 4 4.88 -22.74 -6.52
CA SER A 4 5.08 -21.35 -6.88
C SER A 4 3.95 -20.82 -7.73
N SER A 5 3.24 -21.68 -8.45
CA SER A 5 2.13 -21.15 -9.23
C SER A 5 0.98 -20.75 -8.34
N HIS A 6 0.86 -21.35 -7.15
CA HIS A 6 -0.16 -20.89 -6.22
C HIS A 6 0.13 -19.50 -5.71
N PHE A 7 1.39 -19.23 -5.38
CA PHE A 7 1.73 -17.91 -4.90
C PHE A 7 1.50 -16.86 -5.95
N SER A 8 1.87 -17.16 -7.19
CA SER A 8 1.74 -16.15 -8.22
C SER A 8 0.31 -15.90 -8.61
N GLU A 9 -0.62 -16.72 -8.13
CA GLU A 9 -2.03 -16.52 -8.43
C GLU A 9 -2.78 -15.86 -7.30
N ALA A 10 -2.11 -15.47 -6.24
CA ALA A 10 -2.77 -14.84 -5.11
C ALA A 10 -2.45 -13.36 -5.08
N LEU A 11 -3.45 -12.58 -4.85
CA LEU A 11 -3.29 -11.15 -4.68
C LEU A 11 -3.62 -10.78 -3.25
N HIS A 12 -3.04 -9.69 -2.80
CA HIS A 12 -3.34 -9.15 -1.49
C HIS A 12 -4.03 -7.82 -1.66
N LYS A 13 -5.24 -7.72 -1.15
CA LYS A 13 -5.91 -6.44 -1.10
C LYS A 13 -5.62 -5.84 0.26
N VAL A 14 -4.90 -4.74 0.27
CA VAL A 14 -4.44 -4.10 1.49
C VAL A 14 -5.16 -2.78 1.65
N THR A 15 -5.68 -2.54 2.85
CA THR A 15 -6.35 -1.29 3.16
C THR A 15 -5.64 -0.62 4.33
N LEU A 16 -5.22 0.62 4.11
CA LEU A 16 -4.54 1.43 5.11
C LEU A 16 -5.43 2.60 5.48
N PHE A 17 -5.69 2.76 6.77
CA PHE A 17 -6.57 3.82 7.22
C PHE A 17 -5.78 4.98 7.81
N THR A 18 -6.26 6.19 7.57
CA THR A 18 -5.73 7.35 8.26
C THR A 18 -6.12 7.27 9.73
N THR A 19 -5.39 8.02 10.56
CA THR A 19 -5.65 8.03 11.98
C THR A 19 -7.08 8.45 12.24
N GLN A 20 -7.78 7.67 13.06
CA GLN A 20 -9.19 7.89 13.39
C GLN A 20 -10.05 8.04 12.14
N GLN A 21 -9.57 7.54 11.00
CA GLN A 21 -10.25 7.62 9.71
C GLN A 21 -10.63 9.04 9.33
N LYS A 22 -9.80 10.00 9.72
CA LYS A 22 -10.02 11.39 9.34
C LYS A 22 -9.76 11.59 7.84
N PRO A 23 -10.47 12.51 7.20
CA PRO A 23 -10.32 12.73 5.75
C PRO A 23 -9.08 13.57 5.46
N LEU A 24 -7.91 12.95 5.60
CA LEU A 24 -6.63 13.65 5.47
C LEU A 24 -6.03 13.58 4.08
N LEU A 25 -6.41 12.56 3.30
CA LEU A 25 -5.75 12.33 2.02
C LEU A 25 -6.40 13.13 0.91
N GLU A 26 -6.25 14.45 1.01
CA GLU A 26 -6.78 15.38 0.04
C GLU A 26 -5.68 16.37 -0.30
N GLY A 27 -5.81 17.03 -1.44
CA GLY A 27 -4.85 18.04 -1.83
C GLY A 27 -3.43 17.47 -1.90
N ASP A 28 -2.51 18.13 -1.23
CA ASP A 28 -1.10 17.73 -1.27
C ASP A 28 -0.88 16.35 -0.69
N LEU A 29 -1.62 15.98 0.36
CA LEU A 29 -1.45 14.65 0.94
C LEU A 29 -1.91 13.56 -0.01
N ARG A 30 -2.93 13.82 -0.82
CA ARG A 30 -3.32 12.86 -1.83
C ARG A 30 -2.23 12.69 -2.87
N THR A 31 -1.64 13.79 -3.32
CA THR A 31 -0.57 13.75 -4.31
C THR A 31 0.64 13.00 -3.76
N ILE A 32 0.99 13.25 -2.50
CA ILE A 32 2.10 12.56 -1.85
C ILE A 32 1.80 11.06 -1.77
N THR A 33 0.56 10.70 -1.46
CA THR A 33 0.17 9.31 -1.37
C THR A 33 0.30 8.63 -2.73
N GLU A 34 -0.12 9.31 -3.80
CA GLU A 34 0.03 8.77 -5.15
C GLU A 34 1.49 8.53 -5.49
N TYR A 35 2.34 9.45 -5.10
CA TYR A 35 3.77 9.32 -5.34
C TYR A 35 4.33 8.11 -4.59
N GLY A 36 3.91 7.92 -3.33
CA GLY A 36 4.34 6.75 -2.58
C GLY A 36 3.92 5.44 -3.23
N LEU A 37 2.73 5.41 -3.81
CA LEU A 37 2.30 4.21 -4.52
C LEU A 37 3.17 3.93 -5.74
N LYS A 38 3.52 4.96 -6.49
CA LYS A 38 4.35 4.79 -7.67
C LYS A 38 5.74 4.28 -7.31
N ASN A 39 6.22 4.64 -6.12
CA ASN A 39 7.55 4.23 -5.70
C ASN A 39 7.62 2.81 -5.17
N LEU A 40 6.50 2.20 -4.82
CA LEU A 40 6.54 0.87 -4.26
C LEU A 40 7.21 -0.16 -5.16
N PRO A 41 6.87 -0.23 -6.45
CA PRO A 41 7.54 -1.22 -7.32
C PRO A 41 9.03 -0.90 -7.51
N ILE A 42 9.43 0.34 -7.32
CA ILE A 42 10.84 0.71 -7.41
C ILE A 42 11.59 0.22 -6.19
N ARG A 43 10.98 0.37 -5.01
CA ARG A 43 11.60 -0.10 -3.77
C ARG A 43 11.59 -1.61 -3.64
N PHE A 44 10.57 -2.25 -4.19
CA PHE A 44 10.42 -3.70 -4.15
C PHE A 44 10.31 -4.22 -5.57
N PRO A 45 11.44 -4.35 -6.27
CA PRO A 45 11.41 -4.84 -7.64
C PRO A 45 10.75 -6.21 -7.71
N GLY A 46 9.79 -6.35 -8.59
CA GLY A 46 9.00 -7.58 -8.67
C GLY A 46 7.61 -7.43 -8.09
N LEU A 47 7.38 -6.40 -7.31
CA LEU A 47 6.05 -6.12 -6.80
C LEU A 47 5.26 -5.39 -7.88
N LYS A 48 4.01 -5.79 -8.05
CA LYS A 48 3.14 -5.13 -9.01
C LYS A 48 1.91 -4.63 -8.29
N ILE A 49 1.53 -3.39 -8.54
CA ILE A 49 0.29 -2.83 -8.02
C ILE A 49 -0.75 -3.01 -9.10
N VAL A 50 -1.67 -3.93 -8.87
CA VAL A 50 -2.69 -4.26 -9.86
C VAL A 50 -3.73 -3.16 -9.94
N SER A 51 -4.10 -2.60 -8.82
CA SER A 51 -5.06 -1.51 -8.76
C SER A 51 -4.91 -0.78 -7.44
N HIS A 52 -5.39 0.44 -7.40
CA HIS A 52 -5.39 1.21 -6.17
C HIS A 52 -6.47 2.26 -6.22
N ASP A 53 -6.94 2.65 -5.04
CA ASP A 53 -7.88 3.75 -4.90
C ASP A 53 -7.47 4.53 -3.66
N ILE A 54 -7.50 5.84 -3.78
CA ILE A 54 -7.19 6.73 -2.67
C ILE A 54 -8.47 7.46 -2.30
N PHE A 55 -8.95 7.19 -1.09
CA PHE A 55 -10.10 7.88 -0.53
C PHE A 55 -9.59 8.87 0.51
N PRO A 56 -10.37 9.85 0.91
CA PRO A 56 -9.88 10.80 1.90
C PRO A 56 -9.42 10.16 3.20
N ASN A 57 -10.00 9.03 3.59
CA ASN A 57 -9.70 8.41 4.87
C ASN A 57 -8.97 7.08 4.76
N ARG A 58 -8.61 6.64 3.55
CA ARG A 58 -7.92 5.35 3.43
C ARG A 58 -7.33 5.18 2.04
N VAL A 59 -6.43 4.24 1.94
CA VAL A 59 -5.86 3.80 0.67
C VAL A 59 -6.16 2.32 0.53
N GLU A 60 -6.69 1.93 -0.62
CA GLU A 60 -6.88 0.52 -0.95
C GLU A 60 -5.95 0.19 -2.11
N MET A 61 -5.20 -0.88 -1.98
CA MET A 61 -4.31 -1.29 -3.05
C MET A 61 -4.35 -2.81 -3.18
N THR A 62 -4.30 -3.29 -4.40
CA THR A 62 -4.23 -4.71 -4.67
C THR A 62 -2.84 -5.00 -5.19
N LEU A 63 -2.13 -5.85 -4.47
CA LEU A 63 -0.72 -6.13 -4.71
C LEU A 63 -0.54 -7.54 -5.21
N ASP A 64 0.28 -7.66 -6.23
CA ASP A 64 0.70 -8.96 -6.75
C ASP A 64 2.19 -9.08 -6.46
N PHE A 65 2.54 -9.97 -5.54
CA PHE A 65 3.93 -10.14 -5.17
C PHE A 65 4.69 -10.97 -6.18
N GLN A 66 3.97 -11.69 -7.03
CA GLN A 66 4.57 -12.54 -8.02
C GLN A 66 5.54 -13.48 -7.33
N ARG A 67 6.83 -13.34 -7.60
CA ARG A 67 7.81 -14.19 -6.94
C ARG A 67 8.64 -13.44 -5.93
N LEU A 68 8.19 -12.25 -5.57
CA LEU A 68 8.92 -11.46 -4.62
C LEU A 68 8.82 -12.10 -3.25
N ASP A 69 9.97 -12.32 -2.63
CA ASP A 69 10.04 -12.93 -1.31
C ASP A 69 10.03 -11.84 -0.26
N GLU A 70 8.89 -11.22 -0.10
CA GLU A 70 8.69 -10.17 0.88
C GLU A 70 7.34 -10.37 1.54
N ASP A 71 7.16 -9.82 2.72
CA ASP A 71 5.87 -9.92 3.33
C ASP A 71 5.14 -8.59 3.26
N VAL A 72 3.83 -8.68 3.41
CA VAL A 72 2.96 -7.53 3.27
C VAL A 72 3.32 -6.46 4.27
N LEU A 73 3.68 -6.85 5.48
CA LEU A 73 3.99 -5.89 6.54
C LEU A 73 5.14 -4.97 6.15
N ARG A 74 6.19 -5.54 5.54
CA ARG A 74 7.33 -4.72 5.15
C ARG A 74 6.95 -3.70 4.08
N VAL A 75 6.14 -4.14 3.12
CA VAL A 75 5.69 -3.24 2.06
C VAL A 75 4.82 -2.13 2.66
N VAL A 76 3.91 -2.49 3.55
CA VAL A 76 3.03 -1.52 4.18
C VAL A 76 3.82 -0.51 4.99
N GLN A 77 4.79 -0.98 5.78
CA GLN A 77 5.58 -0.08 6.61
C GLN A 77 6.43 0.86 5.77
N SER A 78 6.98 0.35 4.68
CA SER A 78 7.77 1.18 3.78
C SER A 78 6.90 2.28 3.16
N PHE A 79 5.71 1.91 2.72
CA PHE A 79 4.81 2.88 2.12
C PHE A 79 4.40 3.95 3.13
N LYS A 80 3.99 3.53 4.32
CA LYS A 80 3.56 4.49 5.35
C LYS A 80 4.68 5.45 5.71
N SER A 81 5.90 4.91 5.84
CA SER A 81 7.04 5.75 6.23
C SER A 81 7.36 6.77 5.16
N GLU A 82 7.31 6.35 3.90
CA GLU A 82 7.63 7.29 2.84
C GLU A 82 6.61 8.41 2.76
N VAL A 83 5.33 8.08 2.82
CA VAL A 83 4.29 9.11 2.76
C VAL A 83 4.41 10.04 3.95
N LYS A 84 4.63 9.47 5.14
CA LYS A 84 4.78 10.27 6.33
C LYS A 84 5.96 11.24 6.22
N ASN A 85 7.10 10.75 5.75
CA ASN A 85 8.28 11.59 5.65
C ASN A 85 8.10 12.70 4.62
N LEU A 86 7.47 12.39 3.51
CA LEU A 86 7.21 13.40 2.49
C LEU A 86 6.22 14.45 3.00
N ALA A 87 5.23 14.01 3.77
CA ALA A 87 4.26 14.93 4.34
C ALA A 87 4.95 15.88 5.31
N LYS A 88 5.87 15.36 6.12
CA LYS A 88 6.59 16.21 7.05
C LYS A 88 7.44 17.25 6.34
N LYS A 89 8.04 16.88 5.23
CA LYS A 89 8.83 17.83 4.46
C LYS A 89 7.98 18.95 3.90
N LYS A 90 6.70 18.68 3.69
CA LYS A 90 5.77 19.70 3.21
C LYS A 90 5.13 20.48 4.35
N GLY A 91 5.52 20.22 5.58
CA GLY A 91 5.00 20.96 6.73
C GLY A 91 3.80 20.35 7.41
N PHE A 92 3.42 19.14 7.05
CA PHE A 92 2.31 18.48 7.72
C PHE A 92 2.80 17.76 8.97
N PRO A 93 2.01 17.75 10.05
CA PRO A 93 2.38 16.99 11.26
C PRO A 93 2.15 15.52 11.00
N GLY A 94 3.20 14.80 10.68
CA GLY A 94 3.06 13.46 10.14
C GLY A 94 3.03 12.32 11.13
N GLU A 95 3.29 12.59 12.42
CA GLU A 95 3.42 11.48 13.34
C GLU A 95 2.12 10.73 13.57
N SER A 96 0.98 11.33 13.26
CA SER A 96 -0.30 10.67 13.45
C SER A 96 -1.08 10.54 12.15
N LEU A 97 -0.37 10.35 11.05
CA LEU A 97 -1.06 10.25 9.77
C LEU A 97 -1.80 8.94 9.60
N TRP A 98 -1.18 7.83 9.98
CA TRP A 98 -1.74 6.51 9.73
C TRP A 98 -2.13 5.81 11.02
N GLN A 99 -3.19 4.98 10.95
CA GLN A 99 -3.43 4.03 12.02
C GLN A 99 -2.33 2.99 12.00
N TRP A 100 -2.04 2.40 13.16
CA TRP A 100 -0.95 1.45 13.24
C TRP A 100 -1.27 0.12 12.56
N ASN A 101 -2.54 -0.22 12.46
CA ASN A 101 -2.94 -1.49 11.85
C ASN A 101 -3.31 -1.30 10.38
N TYR A 102 -3.56 -2.39 9.70
CA TYR A 102 -4.01 -2.38 8.33
C TYR A 102 -4.80 -3.68 8.10
N GLU A 103 -5.54 -3.71 6.99
CA GLU A 103 -6.27 -4.91 6.60
C GLU A 103 -5.58 -5.53 5.41
N ASP A 104 -5.49 -6.86 5.41
CA ASP A 104 -4.88 -7.61 4.33
C ASP A 104 -5.81 -8.76 4.01
N GLN A 105 -6.32 -8.77 2.79
CA GLN A 105 -7.26 -9.77 2.36
C GLN A 105 -6.73 -10.47 1.13
N TRP A 106 -6.73 -11.79 1.14
CA TRP A 106 -6.30 -12.57 -0.01
C TRP A 106 -7.40 -12.59 -1.05
N VAL A 107 -7.00 -12.41 -2.31
CA VAL A 107 -7.92 -12.39 -3.42
C VAL A 107 -7.34 -13.26 -4.52
N GLN A 108 -8.19 -14.07 -5.14
CA GLN A 108 -7.74 -14.91 -6.23
C GLN A 108 -7.47 -14.03 -7.45
N THR A 109 -6.37 -14.28 -8.12
CA THR A 109 -6.02 -13.46 -9.26
C THR A 109 -6.88 -13.75 -10.45
N ARG A 110 -7.39 -15.00 -10.54
CA ARG A 110 -7.98 -15.35 -11.76
C ARG A 110 -8.97 -16.44 -11.58
N GLN A 111 -9.95 -16.43 -12.39
CA GLN A 111 -10.99 -17.43 -12.31
C GLN A 111 -10.72 -18.51 -13.28
N PRO A 112 -10.93 -19.72 -12.93
CA PRO A 112 -10.79 -20.85 -13.83
C PRO A 112 -11.70 -20.73 -15.02
#